data_1e3b81d94ca64a238ef4e8fed4e9155e
#
_entry.id   1e3b81d94ca64a238ef4e8fed4e9155e
#
_cell.length_a   1.000
_cell.length_b   1.000
_cell.length_c   1.000
_cell.angle_alpha   90.00
_cell.angle_beta   90.00
_cell.angle_gamma   90.00
#
_symmetry.space_group_name_H-M   'P 1'
#
loop_
_entity.id
_entity.type
_entity.pdbx_description
1 polymer ?
#
loop_
_entity_poly.entity_id
_entity_poly.type
_entity_poly.pdbx_seq_one_letter_code
_entity_poly.pdbx_strand_id
1 'polypeptide(L)'
;MKKMQTICLFLFFNIVQFSFSQSILLKQKDVKEVLSRMCGSFSTEAQAKSDTSFYNIRLNMVQFWRNNKNGYWLYIEQSLASEMNKPYRQRVYHLYLANDTVIASTVYELKNSKQYVGAWNDVEKFKNFANDSLVNRQGCAVYFHKNQDDSYSGSTTGKECLSSLRGALFSTSEVTLYEDKILIWDRGWNQEKQQVWGSIKSAYIFVKQQE
;
A
#
# COMPACT_ATOMS: atom_id res chain seq x y z
N MET A 1 17.75 75.81 18.98
CA MET A 1 17.68 74.88 17.85
C MET A 1 17.35 73.48 18.37
N LYS A 2 16.10 73.03 18.27
CA LYS A 2 15.67 71.67 18.70
C LYS A 2 15.77 70.75 17.52
N LYS A 3 16.58 69.70 17.62
CA LYS A 3 16.70 68.62 16.64
C LYS A 3 15.50 67.69 16.83
N MET A 4 14.69 67.57 15.77
CA MET A 4 13.59 66.63 15.67
C MET A 4 14.13 65.31 15.15
N GLN A 5 14.11 64.26 16.02
CA GLN A 5 14.47 62.89 15.63
C GLN A 5 13.21 62.23 15.00
N THR A 6 13.29 61.92 13.72
CA THR A 6 12.26 61.15 13.00
C THR A 6 12.47 59.67 13.28
N ILE A 7 11.58 59.05 14.05
CA ILE A 7 11.56 57.59 14.28
C ILE A 7 10.83 56.95 13.11
N CYS A 8 11.55 56.25 12.23
CA CYS A 8 10.97 55.38 11.21
C CYS A 8 10.55 54.06 11.84
N LEU A 9 9.22 53.86 12.01
CA LEU A 9 8.65 52.63 12.46
C LEU A 9 8.57 51.64 11.28
N PHE A 10 9.46 50.65 11.21
CA PHE A 10 9.35 49.56 10.24
C PHE A 10 8.32 48.54 10.72
N LEU A 11 7.13 48.54 10.12
CA LEU A 11 6.12 47.51 10.27
C LEU A 11 6.58 46.27 9.45
N PHE A 12 7.06 45.25 10.15
CA PHE A 12 7.28 43.92 9.54
C PHE A 12 5.92 43.26 9.31
N PHE A 13 5.49 43.23 8.05
CA PHE A 13 4.33 42.47 7.62
C PHE A 13 4.75 41.00 7.47
N ASN A 14 4.45 40.14 8.46
CA ASN A 14 4.64 38.69 8.33
C ASN A 14 3.59 38.14 7.37
N ILE A 15 3.99 37.89 6.11
CA ILE A 15 3.15 37.17 5.14
C ILE A 15 3.20 35.69 5.51
N VAL A 16 2.16 35.20 6.16
CA VAL A 16 1.95 33.76 6.37
C VAL A 16 1.59 33.19 5.00
N GLN A 17 2.56 32.51 4.36
CA GLN A 17 2.29 31.75 3.14
C GLN A 17 1.54 30.47 3.50
N PHE A 18 0.24 30.43 3.25
CA PHE A 18 -0.53 29.20 3.25
C PHE A 18 -0.15 28.40 1.99
N SER A 19 0.71 27.40 2.14
CA SER A 19 0.93 26.40 1.09
C SER A 19 -0.29 25.51 1.00
N PHE A 20 -1.19 25.79 0.08
CA PHE A 20 -2.22 24.82 -0.31
C PHE A 20 -1.54 23.69 -1.08
N SER A 21 -1.47 22.51 -0.47
CA SER A 21 -1.12 21.29 -1.20
C SER A 21 -2.25 21.00 -2.19
N GLN A 22 -2.02 21.31 -3.45
CA GLN A 22 -2.98 21.06 -4.51
C GLN A 22 -3.00 19.56 -4.83
N SER A 23 -4.17 18.92 -4.71
CA SER A 23 -4.34 17.51 -5.06
C SER A 23 -4.09 17.31 -6.55
N ILE A 24 -3.28 16.29 -6.90
CA ILE A 24 -3.00 15.93 -8.29
C ILE A 24 -4.21 15.19 -8.86
N LEU A 25 -4.74 15.64 -10.00
CA LEU A 25 -5.84 14.98 -10.69
C LEU A 25 -5.36 13.69 -11.36
N LEU A 26 -6.04 12.58 -11.08
CA LEU A 26 -5.73 11.24 -11.56
C LEU A 26 -6.62 10.86 -12.75
N LYS A 27 -6.10 9.97 -13.59
CA LYS A 27 -6.77 9.42 -14.78
C LYS A 27 -6.58 7.91 -14.82
N GLN A 28 -7.24 7.24 -15.75
CA GLN A 28 -7.06 5.78 -15.95
C GLN A 28 -5.61 5.37 -16.24
N LYS A 29 -4.78 6.25 -16.81
CA LYS A 29 -3.34 6.01 -16.99
C LYS A 29 -2.61 5.86 -15.64
N ASP A 30 -3.04 6.62 -14.62
CA ASP A 30 -2.42 6.56 -13.28
C ASP A 30 -2.77 5.24 -12.58
N VAL A 31 -3.98 4.69 -12.80
CA VAL A 31 -4.34 3.33 -12.32
C VAL A 31 -3.45 2.27 -12.97
N LYS A 32 -3.15 2.39 -14.29
CA LYS A 32 -2.22 1.50 -14.98
C LYS A 32 -0.79 1.62 -14.45
N GLU A 33 -0.38 2.82 -14.08
CA GLU A 33 0.92 3.07 -13.47
C GLU A 33 1.03 2.42 -12.09
N VAL A 34 0.02 2.58 -11.23
CA VAL A 34 -0.09 1.88 -9.94
C VAL A 34 -0.05 0.36 -10.13
N LEU A 35 -0.80 -0.17 -11.10
CA LEU A 35 -0.76 -1.59 -11.46
C LEU A 35 0.66 -2.04 -11.83
N SER A 36 1.35 -1.31 -12.69
CA SER A 36 2.72 -1.63 -13.14
C SER A 36 3.73 -1.62 -12.00
N ARG A 37 3.60 -0.68 -11.07
CA ARG A 37 4.46 -0.61 -9.87
C ARG A 37 4.19 -1.76 -8.90
N MET A 38 2.94 -2.21 -8.81
CA MET A 38 2.56 -3.34 -7.95
C MET A 38 2.92 -4.70 -8.56
N CYS A 39 2.84 -4.88 -9.88
CA CYS A 39 3.13 -6.16 -10.51
C CYS A 39 4.62 -6.51 -10.49
N GLY A 40 4.92 -7.78 -10.19
CA GLY A 40 6.26 -8.37 -10.17
C GLY A 40 6.58 -9.10 -8.88
N SER A 41 7.85 -9.49 -8.76
CA SER A 41 8.42 -10.13 -7.57
C SER A 41 9.25 -9.12 -6.79
N PHE A 42 9.13 -9.14 -5.46
CA PHE A 42 9.81 -8.20 -4.57
C PHE A 42 10.42 -8.93 -3.38
N SER A 43 11.46 -8.35 -2.79
CA SER A 43 12.18 -8.92 -1.65
C SER A 43 12.52 -7.86 -0.61
N THR A 44 12.44 -8.22 0.67
CA THR A 44 12.95 -7.43 1.79
C THR A 44 14.35 -7.87 2.23
N GLU A 45 15.05 -8.66 1.42
CA GLU A 45 16.34 -9.26 1.76
C GLU A 45 17.40 -8.24 2.18
N ALA A 46 17.52 -7.12 1.45
CA ALA A 46 18.48 -6.07 1.77
C ALA A 46 18.23 -5.47 3.16
N GLN A 47 16.96 -5.20 3.49
CA GLN A 47 16.56 -4.70 4.80
C GLN A 47 16.83 -5.74 5.91
N ALA A 48 16.46 -7.01 5.68
CA ALA A 48 16.68 -8.09 6.66
C ALA A 48 18.16 -8.36 6.91
N LYS A 49 19.04 -8.17 5.92
CA LYS A 49 20.49 -8.24 6.09
C LYS A 49 21.04 -7.07 6.89
N SER A 50 20.50 -5.88 6.74
CA SER A 50 20.95 -4.68 7.45
C SER A 50 20.39 -4.56 8.87
N ASP A 51 19.20 -5.12 9.12
CA ASP A 51 18.53 -5.11 10.43
C ASP A 51 17.76 -6.43 10.64
N THR A 52 18.28 -7.28 11.53
CA THR A 52 17.71 -8.60 11.84
C THR A 52 16.34 -8.58 12.52
N SER A 53 15.82 -7.41 12.89
CA SER A 53 14.45 -7.27 13.36
C SER A 53 13.40 -7.35 12.23
N PHE A 54 13.85 -7.31 10.98
CA PHE A 54 13.00 -7.53 9.79
C PHE A 54 13.20 -8.94 9.24
N TYR A 55 12.11 -9.56 8.82
CA TYR A 55 12.16 -10.85 8.14
C TYR A 55 12.51 -10.67 6.65
N ASN A 56 13.22 -11.65 6.07
CA ASN A 56 13.36 -11.76 4.63
C ASN A 56 12.07 -12.33 4.02
N ILE A 57 11.28 -11.46 3.40
CA ILE A 57 9.97 -11.76 2.84
C ILE A 57 10.03 -11.65 1.31
N ARG A 58 9.38 -12.60 0.63
CA ARG A 58 9.04 -12.52 -0.79
C ARG A 58 7.60 -12.07 -0.93
N LEU A 59 7.39 -11.08 -1.79
CA LEU A 59 6.08 -10.57 -2.19
C LEU A 59 5.96 -10.72 -3.70
N ASN A 60 5.01 -11.52 -4.15
CA ASN A 60 4.73 -11.72 -5.56
C ASN A 60 3.34 -11.20 -5.89
N MET A 61 3.22 -10.39 -6.93
CA MET A 61 1.96 -9.82 -7.38
C MET A 61 1.82 -9.96 -8.89
N VAL A 62 0.71 -10.54 -9.32
CA VAL A 62 0.43 -10.77 -10.74
C VAL A 62 -0.99 -10.34 -11.10
N GLN A 63 -1.13 -9.68 -12.24
CA GLN A 63 -2.44 -9.37 -12.79
C GLN A 63 -3.10 -10.63 -13.38
N PHE A 64 -4.34 -10.87 -13.02
CA PHE A 64 -5.22 -11.86 -13.65
C PHE A 64 -6.54 -11.19 -14.08
N TRP A 65 -7.52 -11.89 -14.64
CA TRP A 65 -8.75 -11.33 -15.25
C TRP A 65 -8.50 -10.12 -16.14
N ARG A 66 -7.53 -10.22 -17.03
CA ARG A 66 -7.07 -9.10 -17.89
C ARG A 66 -8.19 -8.49 -18.76
N ASN A 67 -9.25 -9.26 -19.04
CA ASN A 67 -10.40 -8.83 -19.84
C ASN A 67 -11.52 -8.16 -18.99
N ASN A 68 -11.36 -8.06 -17.67
CA ASN A 68 -12.32 -7.38 -16.81
C ASN A 68 -12.27 -5.87 -17.04
N LYS A 69 -13.43 -5.28 -17.35
CA LYS A 69 -13.54 -3.84 -17.66
C LYS A 69 -13.70 -2.96 -16.41
N ASN A 70 -13.92 -3.56 -15.23
CA ASN A 70 -14.23 -2.85 -13.99
C ASN A 70 -12.98 -2.61 -13.13
N GLY A 71 -11.82 -2.33 -13.74
CA GLY A 71 -10.56 -2.14 -13.06
C GLY A 71 -9.58 -3.30 -13.23
N TYR A 72 -8.56 -3.36 -12.39
CA TYR A 72 -7.48 -4.34 -12.51
C TYR A 72 -7.47 -5.25 -11.29
N TRP A 73 -7.30 -6.54 -11.52
CA TRP A 73 -7.32 -7.57 -10.49
C TRP A 73 -5.94 -8.20 -10.36
N LEU A 74 -5.40 -8.18 -9.14
CA LEU A 74 -4.08 -8.73 -8.82
C LEU A 74 -4.22 -9.84 -7.80
N TYR A 75 -3.49 -10.93 -8.01
CA TYR A 75 -3.22 -11.92 -6.98
C TYR A 75 -1.95 -11.55 -6.25
N ILE A 76 -1.98 -11.68 -4.93
CA ILE A 76 -0.89 -11.31 -4.02
C ILE A 76 -0.52 -12.53 -3.18
N GLU A 77 0.77 -12.84 -3.14
CA GLU A 77 1.32 -13.90 -2.32
C GLU A 77 2.52 -13.40 -1.53
N GLN A 78 2.49 -13.58 -0.20
CA GLN A 78 3.63 -13.27 0.69
C GLN A 78 4.06 -14.52 1.44
N SER A 79 5.36 -14.77 1.44
CA SER A 79 6.01 -15.89 2.14
C SER A 79 7.34 -15.46 2.74
N LEU A 80 7.83 -16.21 3.73
CA LEU A 80 9.24 -16.14 4.09
C LEU A 80 10.08 -16.62 2.89
N ALA A 81 11.21 -15.99 2.63
CA ALA A 81 12.10 -16.38 1.52
C ALA A 81 12.58 -17.83 1.63
N SER A 82 12.67 -18.38 2.86
CA SER A 82 13.01 -19.77 3.14
C SER A 82 11.87 -20.76 2.92
N GLU A 83 10.60 -20.29 2.80
CA GLU A 83 9.40 -21.13 2.73
C GLU A 83 8.41 -20.63 1.67
N MET A 84 8.87 -20.40 0.45
CA MET A 84 8.04 -19.83 -0.63
C MET A 84 6.82 -20.69 -1.01
N ASN A 85 6.86 -21.99 -0.74
CA ASN A 85 5.72 -22.90 -0.95
C ASN A 85 4.69 -22.90 0.18
N LYS A 86 4.89 -22.09 1.23
CA LYS A 86 3.98 -21.92 2.38
C LYS A 86 3.67 -20.45 2.62
N PRO A 87 2.96 -19.79 1.72
CA PRO A 87 2.64 -18.39 1.90
C PRO A 87 1.78 -18.19 3.16
N TYR A 88 2.18 -17.23 3.98
CA TYR A 88 1.41 -16.84 5.17
C TYR A 88 0.28 -15.86 4.84
N ARG A 89 0.32 -15.24 3.63
CA ARG A 89 -0.72 -14.33 3.15
C ARG A 89 -0.95 -14.53 1.66
N GLN A 90 -2.21 -14.74 1.30
CA GLN A 90 -2.71 -14.74 -0.06
C GLN A 90 -3.92 -13.80 -0.12
N ARG A 91 -3.95 -12.87 -1.07
CA ARG A 91 -5.01 -11.88 -1.24
C ARG A 91 -5.28 -11.65 -2.72
N VAL A 92 -6.45 -11.10 -2.99
CA VAL A 92 -6.76 -10.50 -4.29
C VAL A 92 -7.02 -9.02 -4.06
N TYR A 93 -6.39 -8.19 -4.89
CA TYR A 93 -6.62 -6.75 -4.88
C TYR A 93 -7.37 -6.34 -6.15
N HIS A 94 -8.31 -5.43 -5.99
CA HIS A 94 -9.02 -4.80 -7.10
C HIS A 94 -8.70 -3.32 -7.13
N LEU A 95 -7.98 -2.90 -8.19
CA LEU A 95 -7.55 -1.52 -8.41
C LEU A 95 -8.51 -0.82 -9.35
N TYR A 96 -8.99 0.36 -8.96
CA TYR A 96 -9.83 1.21 -9.80
C TYR A 96 -9.71 2.67 -9.40
N LEU A 97 -10.08 3.58 -10.32
CA LEU A 97 -10.18 5.00 -10.04
C LEU A 97 -11.46 5.25 -9.24
N ALA A 98 -11.34 5.57 -7.97
CA ALA A 98 -12.49 5.83 -7.08
C ALA A 98 -13.09 7.21 -7.32
N ASN A 99 -12.24 8.19 -7.60
CA ASN A 99 -12.59 9.55 -8.04
C ASN A 99 -11.36 10.19 -8.73
N ASP A 100 -11.45 11.46 -9.09
CA ASP A 100 -10.40 12.19 -9.82
C ASP A 100 -9.11 12.49 -9.01
N THR A 101 -9.03 12.08 -7.76
CA THR A 101 -7.85 12.25 -6.88
C THR A 101 -7.44 10.99 -6.13
N VAL A 102 -8.22 9.88 -6.26
CA VAL A 102 -8.03 8.67 -5.46
C VAL A 102 -8.12 7.42 -6.32
N ILE A 103 -7.11 6.54 -6.21
CA ILE A 103 -7.13 5.17 -6.69
C ILE A 103 -7.39 4.24 -5.50
N ALA A 104 -8.46 3.44 -5.55
CA ALA A 104 -8.74 2.45 -4.54
C ALA A 104 -8.11 1.10 -4.88
N SER A 105 -7.59 0.43 -3.86
CA SER A 105 -7.17 -0.97 -3.87
C SER A 105 -8.00 -1.73 -2.85
N THR A 106 -9.13 -2.28 -3.29
CA THR A 106 -10.00 -3.09 -2.44
C THR A 106 -9.39 -4.47 -2.23
N VAL A 107 -9.49 -4.99 -1.00
CA VAL A 107 -8.84 -6.24 -0.58
C VAL A 107 -9.86 -7.37 -0.44
N TYR A 108 -9.53 -8.53 -0.98
CA TYR A 108 -10.33 -9.75 -0.87
C TYR A 108 -9.49 -10.92 -0.34
N GLU A 109 -10.14 -11.81 0.39
CA GLU A 109 -9.63 -13.14 0.72
C GLU A 109 -10.13 -14.17 -0.30
N LEU A 110 -9.35 -15.23 -0.47
CA LEU A 110 -9.74 -16.39 -1.29
C LEU A 110 -10.32 -17.48 -0.38
N LYS A 111 -11.52 -18.00 -0.68
CA LYS A 111 -12.15 -19.08 0.10
C LYS A 111 -11.28 -20.34 0.16
N ASN A 112 -10.60 -20.70 -0.92
CA ASN A 112 -9.76 -21.88 -1.04
C ASN A 112 -8.32 -21.49 -1.42
N SER A 113 -7.69 -20.62 -0.63
CA SER A 113 -6.39 -20.01 -0.99
C SER A 113 -5.29 -21.04 -1.28
N LYS A 114 -5.30 -22.21 -0.63
CA LYS A 114 -4.27 -23.26 -0.81
C LYS A 114 -4.09 -23.73 -2.25
N GLN A 115 -5.16 -23.77 -3.05
CA GLN A 115 -5.10 -24.18 -4.46
C GLN A 115 -4.39 -23.17 -5.37
N TYR A 116 -4.23 -21.92 -4.89
CA TYR A 116 -3.59 -20.84 -5.61
C TYR A 116 -2.13 -20.57 -5.18
N VAL A 117 -1.54 -21.41 -4.33
CA VAL A 117 -0.12 -21.30 -3.98
C VAL A 117 0.73 -21.38 -5.25
N GLY A 118 1.61 -20.39 -5.45
CA GLY A 118 2.44 -20.25 -6.64
C GLY A 118 1.71 -19.74 -7.90
N ALA A 119 0.43 -19.33 -7.79
CA ALA A 119 -0.33 -18.80 -8.94
C ALA A 119 0.23 -17.49 -9.52
N TRP A 120 1.10 -16.81 -8.80
CA TRP A 120 1.84 -15.66 -9.32
C TRP A 120 2.76 -16.01 -10.50
N ASN A 121 3.24 -17.27 -10.58
CA ASN A 121 4.08 -17.80 -11.66
C ASN A 121 3.27 -18.61 -12.69
N ASP A 122 1.99 -18.91 -12.39
CA ASP A 122 1.11 -19.70 -13.24
C ASP A 122 -0.33 -19.15 -13.16
N VAL A 123 -0.60 -18.12 -13.99
CA VAL A 123 -1.92 -17.44 -14.01
C VAL A 123 -3.04 -18.32 -14.56
N GLU A 124 -2.74 -19.46 -15.22
CA GLU A 124 -3.74 -20.41 -15.69
C GLU A 124 -4.54 -21.04 -14.54
N LYS A 125 -3.99 -21.05 -13.32
CA LYS A 125 -4.72 -21.43 -12.11
C LYS A 125 -5.97 -20.57 -11.87
N PHE A 126 -6.05 -19.38 -12.46
CA PHE A 126 -7.23 -18.51 -12.38
C PHE A 126 -8.21 -18.68 -13.56
N LYS A 127 -8.00 -19.64 -14.49
CA LYS A 127 -8.86 -19.82 -15.65
C LYS A 127 -10.34 -20.01 -15.30
N ASN A 128 -10.61 -20.79 -14.25
CA ASN A 128 -11.97 -21.06 -13.76
C ASN A 128 -12.29 -20.30 -12.45
N PHE A 129 -11.53 -19.25 -12.16
CA PHE A 129 -11.74 -18.45 -10.96
C PHE A 129 -12.99 -17.59 -11.12
N ALA A 130 -13.90 -17.67 -10.15
CA ALA A 130 -15.16 -16.95 -10.15
C ALA A 130 -15.25 -15.96 -8.97
N ASN A 131 -16.08 -14.91 -9.14
CA ASN A 131 -16.28 -13.86 -8.13
C ASN A 131 -16.74 -14.38 -6.78
N ASP A 132 -17.52 -15.46 -6.74
CA ASP A 132 -18.01 -16.10 -5.51
C ASP A 132 -16.91 -16.78 -4.69
N SER A 133 -15.70 -16.95 -5.29
CA SER A 133 -14.49 -17.40 -4.58
C SER A 133 -13.85 -16.32 -3.72
N LEU A 134 -14.30 -15.07 -3.84
CA LEU A 134 -13.79 -13.91 -3.12
C LEU A 134 -14.66 -13.54 -1.92
N VAL A 135 -13.99 -13.17 -0.83
CA VAL A 135 -14.62 -12.59 0.37
C VAL A 135 -14.04 -11.19 0.55
N ASN A 136 -14.88 -10.16 0.40
CA ASN A 136 -14.45 -8.78 0.58
C ASN A 136 -14.04 -8.53 2.04
N ARG A 137 -12.85 -7.97 2.24
CA ARG A 137 -12.39 -7.46 3.52
C ARG A 137 -12.81 -6.00 3.67
N GLN A 138 -14.05 -5.81 4.08
CA GLN A 138 -14.61 -4.47 4.28
C GLN A 138 -13.70 -3.61 5.20
N GLY A 139 -13.57 -2.32 4.88
CA GLY A 139 -12.72 -1.39 5.63
C GLY A 139 -11.21 -1.55 5.41
N CYS A 140 -10.75 -2.59 4.67
CA CYS A 140 -9.31 -2.83 4.46
C CYS A 140 -8.79 -2.28 3.12
N ALA A 141 -9.61 -1.55 2.36
CA ALA A 141 -9.15 -0.91 1.13
C ALA A 141 -8.06 0.13 1.42
N VAL A 142 -7.03 0.15 0.58
CA VAL A 142 -6.00 1.19 0.57
C VAL A 142 -6.35 2.22 -0.48
N TYR A 143 -6.34 3.49 -0.11
CA TYR A 143 -6.69 4.62 -0.97
C TYR A 143 -5.42 5.40 -1.32
N PHE A 144 -5.01 5.32 -2.58
CA PHE A 144 -3.78 5.93 -3.09
C PHE A 144 -4.01 7.33 -3.64
N HIS A 145 -3.08 8.23 -3.34
CA HIS A 145 -2.92 9.56 -3.92
C HIS A 145 -1.56 9.64 -4.62
N LYS A 146 -1.48 10.42 -5.69
CA LYS A 146 -0.21 10.71 -6.35
C LYS A 146 0.54 11.81 -5.62
N ASN A 147 1.83 11.60 -5.37
CA ASN A 147 2.74 12.56 -4.75
C ASN A 147 3.43 13.43 -5.82
N GLN A 148 4.06 14.52 -5.39
CA GLN A 148 4.80 15.42 -6.29
C GLN A 148 6.07 14.79 -6.88
N ASP A 149 6.63 13.79 -6.21
CA ASP A 149 7.78 13.00 -6.66
C ASP A 149 7.40 11.81 -7.56
N ASP A 150 6.20 11.84 -8.12
CA ASP A 150 5.58 10.79 -8.92
C ASP A 150 5.30 9.47 -8.19
N SER A 151 5.68 9.30 -6.92
CA SER A 151 5.27 8.14 -6.13
C SER A 151 3.77 8.17 -5.82
N TYR A 152 3.22 7.02 -5.35
CA TYR A 152 1.84 6.95 -4.87
C TYR A 152 1.85 6.50 -3.41
N SER A 153 1.23 7.28 -2.52
CA SER A 153 1.05 6.92 -1.12
C SER A 153 -0.41 6.63 -0.82
N GLY A 154 -0.65 5.60 -0.04
CA GLY A 154 -2.00 5.19 0.34
C GLY A 154 -2.06 4.57 1.72
N SER A 155 -3.25 4.59 2.31
CA SER A 155 -3.52 3.96 3.60
C SER A 155 -4.95 3.43 3.68
N THR A 156 -5.18 2.53 4.66
CA THR A 156 -6.52 2.18 5.11
C THR A 156 -7.16 3.33 5.89
N THR A 157 -8.48 3.37 5.95
CA THR A 157 -9.22 4.41 6.67
C THR A 157 -9.37 4.06 8.15
N GLY A 158 -8.77 4.87 9.03
CA GLY A 158 -8.99 4.81 10.48
C GLY A 158 -8.90 3.41 11.08
N LYS A 159 -10.00 2.93 11.71
CA LYS A 159 -10.10 1.63 12.38
C LYS A 159 -11.01 0.63 11.66
N GLU A 160 -11.35 0.89 10.41
CA GLU A 160 -12.38 0.14 9.68
C GLU A 160 -11.93 -1.26 9.28
N CYS A 161 -10.61 -1.50 9.09
CA CYS A 161 -10.07 -2.81 8.75
C CYS A 161 -10.00 -3.70 9.98
N LEU A 162 -11.09 -4.43 10.27
CA LEU A 162 -11.16 -5.32 11.42
C LEU A 162 -10.15 -6.46 11.33
N SER A 163 -9.56 -6.83 12.47
CA SER A 163 -8.56 -7.88 12.59
C SER A 163 -8.66 -8.56 13.95
N SER A 164 -8.57 -9.88 13.99
CA SER A 164 -8.46 -10.66 15.24
C SER A 164 -7.06 -11.26 15.43
N LEU A 165 -6.13 -10.96 14.52
CA LEU A 165 -4.78 -11.54 14.54
C LEU A 165 -4.02 -11.08 15.78
N ARG A 166 -3.53 -12.03 16.58
CA ARG A 166 -2.71 -11.77 17.79
C ARG A 166 -3.34 -10.77 18.77
N GLY A 167 -4.68 -10.80 18.91
CA GLY A 167 -5.40 -9.91 19.83
C GLY A 167 -5.65 -8.50 19.28
N ALA A 168 -5.42 -8.26 18.00
CA ALA A 168 -5.81 -7.00 17.38
C ALA A 168 -7.35 -6.88 17.31
N LEU A 169 -7.86 -5.65 17.39
CA LEU A 169 -9.23 -5.30 17.08
C LEU A 169 -9.34 -4.79 15.64
N PHE A 170 -8.34 -4.05 15.18
CA PHE A 170 -8.25 -3.54 13.82
C PHE A 170 -6.80 -3.51 13.34
N SER A 171 -6.61 -3.37 12.04
CA SER A 171 -5.30 -3.17 11.43
C SER A 171 -5.26 -1.89 10.61
N THR A 172 -4.07 -1.34 10.46
CA THR A 172 -3.77 -0.25 9.54
C THR A 172 -2.71 -0.70 8.54
N SER A 173 -2.84 -0.23 7.31
CA SER A 173 -1.84 -0.43 6.27
C SER A 173 -1.46 0.93 5.69
N GLU A 174 -0.18 1.23 5.63
CA GLU A 174 0.40 2.38 4.94
C GLU A 174 1.28 1.85 3.83
N VAL A 175 1.07 2.32 2.61
CA VAL A 175 1.78 1.83 1.42
C VAL A 175 2.30 3.00 0.62
N THR A 176 3.58 2.93 0.20
CA THR A 176 4.14 3.87 -0.78
C THR A 176 4.73 3.08 -1.95
N LEU A 177 4.28 3.42 -3.17
CA LEU A 177 4.69 2.78 -4.41
C LEU A 177 5.68 3.68 -5.14
N TYR A 178 6.93 3.23 -5.23
CA TYR A 178 7.96 3.78 -6.11
C TYR A 178 8.06 2.93 -7.39
N GLU A 179 8.89 3.32 -8.32
CA GLU A 179 9.12 2.57 -9.55
C GLU A 179 9.83 1.22 -9.29
N ASP A 180 10.82 1.23 -8.39
CA ASP A 180 11.73 0.13 -8.08
C ASP A 180 11.45 -0.59 -6.76
N LYS A 181 10.56 -0.06 -5.91
CA LYS A 181 10.27 -0.61 -4.58
C LYS A 181 8.90 -0.23 -4.06
N ILE A 182 8.45 -1.01 -3.09
CA ILE A 182 7.21 -0.74 -2.34
C ILE A 182 7.54 -0.69 -0.85
N LEU A 183 7.10 0.35 -0.16
CA LEU A 183 7.12 0.40 1.30
C LEU A 183 5.75 -0.03 1.81
N ILE A 184 5.72 -0.98 2.76
CA ILE A 184 4.47 -1.45 3.37
C ILE A 184 4.63 -1.47 4.88
N TRP A 185 3.73 -0.78 5.57
CA TRP A 185 3.68 -0.77 7.02
C TRP A 185 2.32 -1.25 7.53
N ASP A 186 2.20 -2.55 7.69
CA ASP A 186 1.02 -3.20 8.25
C ASP A 186 1.17 -3.33 9.76
N ARG A 187 0.17 -2.86 10.53
CA ARG A 187 0.17 -2.88 11.99
C ARG A 187 -1.19 -3.30 12.52
N GLY A 188 -1.20 -4.10 13.58
CA GLY A 188 -2.42 -4.46 14.31
C GLY A 188 -2.49 -3.77 15.66
N TRP A 189 -3.70 -3.36 16.05
CA TRP A 189 -3.97 -2.55 17.23
C TRP A 189 -5.05 -3.21 18.08
N ASN A 190 -4.83 -3.28 19.40
CA ASN A 190 -5.83 -3.75 20.35
C ASN A 190 -6.86 -2.64 20.71
N GLN A 191 -7.74 -2.94 21.65
CA GLN A 191 -8.79 -2.01 22.10
C GLN A 191 -8.20 -0.75 22.74
N GLU A 192 -7.07 -0.87 23.45
CA GLU A 192 -6.33 0.21 24.11
C GLU A 192 -5.46 1.01 23.15
N LYS A 193 -5.54 0.74 21.82
CA LYS A 193 -4.70 1.34 20.76
C LYS A 193 -3.20 1.04 20.91
N GLN A 194 -2.84 -0.07 21.55
CA GLN A 194 -1.48 -0.56 21.58
C GLN A 194 -1.21 -1.42 20.36
N GLN A 195 -0.05 -1.28 19.75
CA GLN A 195 0.35 -2.12 18.65
C GLN A 195 0.67 -3.54 19.14
N VAL A 196 -0.03 -4.55 18.61
CA VAL A 196 0.12 -5.97 18.99
C VAL A 196 0.82 -6.81 17.95
N TRP A 197 0.94 -6.32 16.71
CA TRP A 197 1.76 -6.93 15.66
C TRP A 197 2.16 -5.90 14.60
N GLY A 198 3.10 -6.29 13.75
CA GLY A 198 3.75 -5.45 12.74
C GLY A 198 5.09 -4.89 13.22
N SER A 199 5.88 -4.35 12.32
CA SER A 199 7.14 -3.70 12.69
C SER A 199 6.88 -2.44 13.54
N ILE A 200 7.60 -2.32 14.66
CA ILE A 200 7.56 -1.12 15.52
C ILE A 200 8.53 -0.02 15.06
N LYS A 201 9.50 -0.36 14.19
CA LYS A 201 10.55 0.55 13.75
C LYS A 201 10.13 1.38 12.52
N SER A 202 9.76 0.69 11.44
CA SER A 202 9.42 1.32 10.16
C SER A 202 8.69 0.35 9.24
N ALA A 203 8.30 0.82 8.05
CA ALA A 203 7.77 -0.01 6.98
C ALA A 203 8.79 -1.06 6.51
N TYR A 204 8.29 -2.20 6.01
CA TYR A 204 9.06 -3.12 5.20
C TYR A 204 9.36 -2.52 3.83
N ILE A 205 10.61 -2.67 3.36
CA ILE A 205 11.09 -2.18 2.07
C ILE A 205 11.19 -3.35 1.11
N PHE A 206 10.21 -3.49 0.24
CA PHE A 206 10.15 -4.51 -0.79
C PHE A 206 10.80 -4.00 -2.07
N VAL A 207 12.04 -4.40 -2.34
CA VAL A 207 12.78 -4.03 -3.55
C VAL A 207 12.37 -4.96 -4.70
N LYS A 208 12.02 -4.36 -5.86
CA LYS A 208 11.64 -5.10 -7.06
C LYS A 208 12.81 -5.95 -7.55
N GLN A 209 12.53 -7.21 -7.86
CA GLN A 209 13.53 -8.14 -8.38
C GLN A 209 13.52 -8.07 -9.91
N GLN A 210 14.69 -8.08 -10.52
CA GLN A 210 14.82 -8.29 -11.97
C GLN A 210 14.56 -9.78 -12.25
N GLU A 211 13.73 -10.07 -13.23
CA GLU A 211 13.49 -11.40 -13.76
C GLU A 211 14.65 -11.85 -14.66
#